data_2cfbffec4b8565e25f86fabb68e3e588
#
_entry.id   2cfbffec4b8565e25f86fabb68e3e588
#
_cell.length_a   1.000
_cell.length_b   1.000
_cell.length_c   1.000
_cell.angle_alpha   90.00
_cell.angle_beta   90.00
_cell.angle_gamma   90.00
#
_symmetry.space_group_name_H-M   'P 1'
#
loop_
_entity.id
_entity.type
_entity.pdbx_description
1 polymer ?
#
loop_
_entity_poly.entity_id
_entity_poly.type
_entity_poly.pdbx_seq_one_letter_code
_entity_poly.pdbx_strand_id
1 'polypeptide(L)'
;SHEDADACLDLAIITLITGVIGARLLYVAFSWSLYKNDPGQILNVRSGGMMFYGALLGGVIGGAVYCHIRRKSFWQMADIACMGVLIGQIIGKWGSFFNRESFGEYANNVLSMQLPLTAVRAGEVTTKMRENLETVGGSACILVQPLFLYESLWCLFLLLVLTMHLRKKVFQGEIFLRYLAGYGLGRTVIQWFRTDKIFFPGTEIDVSLVISGILFVVCTVIVTVRCIMTRKRAAARRRRIEKDYEAERKAAEKKENTAEPVKTETVQGDKNESEQDTEGSQGFPESSTSSAAAEGAQQDGQPDHEQERPSEESGDQSES
;
A
#
# COMPACT_ATOMS: atom_id res chain seq x y z
N SER A 1 13.07 7.28 5.72
CA SER A 1 13.96 8.41 5.34
C SER A 1 13.26 9.26 4.29
N HIS A 2 13.67 10.51 4.12
CA HIS A 2 13.11 11.42 3.10
C HIS A 2 13.27 10.82 1.69
N GLU A 3 14.39 10.21 1.38
CA GLU A 3 14.66 9.54 0.10
C GLU A 3 13.65 8.43 -0.26
N ASP A 4 13.09 7.74 0.73
CA ASP A 4 12.10 6.71 0.47
C ASP A 4 10.71 7.33 0.20
N ALA A 5 10.39 8.46 0.81
CA ALA A 5 9.15 9.20 0.54
C ALA A 5 9.17 9.79 -0.88
N ASP A 6 10.29 10.43 -1.28
CA ASP A 6 10.47 10.99 -2.61
C ASP A 6 10.38 9.91 -3.70
N ALA A 7 11.01 8.74 -3.46
CA ALA A 7 10.91 7.61 -4.38
C ALA A 7 9.48 7.06 -4.52
N CYS A 8 8.65 7.14 -3.48
CA CYS A 8 7.24 6.76 -3.56
C CYS A 8 6.42 7.77 -4.36
N LEU A 9 6.69 9.06 -4.19
CA LEU A 9 6.03 10.12 -4.96
C LEU A 9 6.41 10.05 -6.45
N ASP A 10 7.69 9.89 -6.75
CA ASP A 10 8.18 9.68 -8.12
C ASP A 10 7.49 8.46 -8.77
N LEU A 11 7.44 7.34 -8.04
CA LEU A 11 6.75 6.14 -8.52
C LEU A 11 5.27 6.41 -8.81
N ALA A 12 4.57 7.11 -7.91
CA ALA A 12 3.16 7.43 -8.09
C ALA A 12 2.92 8.29 -9.34
N ILE A 13 3.75 9.33 -9.55
CA ILE A 13 3.66 10.22 -10.71
C ILE A 13 3.95 9.44 -12.01
N ILE A 14 5.02 8.64 -12.03
CA ILE A 14 5.40 7.87 -13.21
C ILE A 14 4.33 6.81 -13.55
N THR A 15 3.83 6.07 -12.56
CA THR A 15 2.78 5.07 -12.79
C THR A 15 1.47 5.71 -13.24
N LEU A 16 1.13 6.91 -12.76
CA LEU A 16 -0.04 7.66 -13.22
C LEU A 16 0.12 8.05 -14.70
N ILE A 17 1.23 8.68 -15.07
CA ILE A 17 1.49 9.12 -16.44
C ILE A 17 1.51 7.93 -17.39
N THR A 18 2.28 6.88 -17.07
CA THR A 18 2.37 5.69 -17.91
C THR A 18 1.06 4.91 -17.95
N GLY A 19 0.27 4.96 -16.88
CA GLY A 19 -1.08 4.39 -16.84
C GLY A 19 -2.03 5.10 -17.81
N VAL A 20 -2.06 6.44 -17.82
CA VAL A 20 -2.88 7.21 -18.76
C VAL A 20 -2.47 6.93 -20.20
N ILE A 21 -1.16 6.93 -20.49
CA ILE A 21 -0.63 6.60 -21.81
C ILE A 21 -1.03 5.18 -22.22
N GLY A 22 -0.86 4.20 -21.34
CA GLY A 22 -1.23 2.81 -21.58
C GLY A 22 -2.73 2.63 -21.83
N ALA A 23 -3.59 3.33 -21.05
CA ALA A 23 -5.04 3.32 -21.25
C ALA A 23 -5.42 3.78 -22.65
N ARG A 24 -4.79 4.85 -23.12
CA ARG A 24 -5.06 5.41 -24.45
C ARG A 24 -4.51 4.52 -25.56
N LEU A 25 -3.27 4.07 -25.46
CA LEU A 25 -2.65 3.21 -26.46
C LEU A 25 -3.44 1.90 -26.65
N LEU A 26 -3.85 1.26 -25.56
CA LEU A 26 -4.63 0.02 -25.66
C LEU A 26 -6.00 0.26 -26.28
N TYR A 27 -6.69 1.36 -25.93
CA TYR A 27 -7.95 1.73 -26.56
C TYR A 27 -7.80 1.97 -28.06
N VAL A 28 -6.80 2.74 -28.47
CA VAL A 28 -6.50 3.02 -29.89
C VAL A 28 -6.20 1.73 -30.65
N ALA A 29 -5.43 0.81 -30.06
CA ALA A 29 -5.11 -0.48 -30.69
C ALA A 29 -6.36 -1.34 -30.96
N PHE A 30 -7.30 -1.38 -30.01
CA PHE A 30 -8.55 -2.10 -30.17
C PHE A 30 -9.58 -1.39 -31.07
N SER A 31 -9.51 -0.06 -31.17
CA SER A 31 -10.42 0.77 -31.95
C SER A 31 -9.73 1.41 -33.15
N TRP A 32 -8.73 0.74 -33.72
CA TRP A 32 -7.88 1.26 -34.80
C TRP A 32 -8.69 1.78 -36.00
N SER A 33 -9.83 1.13 -36.30
CA SER A 33 -10.72 1.55 -37.38
C SER A 33 -11.21 2.99 -37.27
N LEU A 34 -11.33 3.53 -36.05
CA LEU A 34 -11.78 4.90 -35.79
C LEU A 34 -10.65 5.94 -36.01
N TYR A 35 -9.40 5.53 -35.81
CA TYR A 35 -8.23 6.43 -35.82
C TYR A 35 -7.44 6.41 -37.14
N LYS A 36 -7.67 5.42 -37.98
CA LYS A 36 -6.96 5.21 -39.24
C LYS A 36 -7.07 6.40 -40.19
N ASN A 37 -8.18 7.15 -40.18
CA ASN A 37 -8.45 8.28 -41.07
C ASN A 37 -7.99 9.63 -40.46
N ASP A 38 -7.82 9.72 -39.16
CA ASP A 38 -7.40 10.94 -38.46
C ASP A 38 -6.48 10.59 -37.28
N PRO A 39 -5.17 10.38 -37.52
CA PRO A 39 -4.23 10.05 -36.46
C PRO A 39 -4.08 11.14 -35.38
N GLY A 40 -4.46 12.39 -35.67
CA GLY A 40 -4.41 13.49 -34.70
C GLY A 40 -5.33 13.27 -33.50
N GLN A 41 -6.43 12.54 -33.68
CA GLN A 41 -7.36 12.21 -32.59
C GLN A 41 -6.79 11.24 -31.57
N ILE A 42 -5.66 10.56 -31.86
CA ILE A 42 -5.00 9.68 -30.89
C ILE A 42 -4.58 10.45 -29.64
N LEU A 43 -4.13 11.69 -29.78
CA LEU A 43 -3.71 12.55 -28.67
C LEU A 43 -4.86 13.26 -27.97
N ASN A 44 -6.05 13.26 -28.55
CA ASN A 44 -7.21 13.90 -27.95
C ASN A 44 -7.88 13.02 -26.87
N VAL A 45 -7.36 13.14 -25.64
CA VAL A 45 -7.87 12.40 -24.45
C VAL A 45 -9.25 12.92 -24.00
N ARG A 46 -9.61 14.18 -24.35
CA ARG A 46 -10.87 14.81 -23.96
C ARG A 46 -12.10 14.18 -24.61
N SER A 47 -11.96 13.59 -25.79
CA SER A 47 -13.05 12.89 -26.48
C SER A 47 -13.42 11.54 -25.85
N GLY A 48 -12.77 11.17 -24.76
CA GLY A 48 -12.93 9.86 -24.12
C GLY A 48 -12.08 8.77 -24.78
N GLY A 49 -12.44 7.51 -24.60
CA GLY A 49 -11.72 6.37 -25.18
C GLY A 49 -10.45 6.03 -24.41
N MET A 50 -10.62 5.57 -23.18
CA MET A 50 -9.56 5.01 -22.32
C MET A 50 -9.95 3.61 -21.87
N MET A 51 -9.04 2.66 -21.94
CA MET A 51 -9.27 1.29 -21.52
C MET A 51 -8.58 1.02 -20.18
N PHE A 52 -9.36 0.56 -19.20
CA PHE A 52 -8.86 0.29 -17.84
C PHE A 52 -7.68 -0.69 -17.81
N TYR A 53 -7.75 -1.75 -18.60
CA TYR A 53 -6.65 -2.74 -18.69
C TYR A 53 -5.36 -2.13 -19.24
N GLY A 54 -5.48 -1.14 -20.15
CA GLY A 54 -4.33 -0.38 -20.63
C GLY A 54 -3.68 0.46 -19.55
N ALA A 55 -4.50 1.10 -18.70
CA ALA A 55 -4.01 1.85 -17.55
C ALA A 55 -3.25 0.94 -16.57
N LEU A 56 -3.79 -0.24 -16.29
CA LEU A 56 -3.16 -1.21 -15.40
C LEU A 56 -1.81 -1.70 -15.95
N LEU A 57 -1.78 -2.10 -17.22
CA LEU A 57 -0.53 -2.55 -17.88
C LEU A 57 0.50 -1.44 -17.95
N GLY A 58 0.09 -0.24 -18.38
CA GLY A 58 0.98 0.93 -18.45
C GLY A 58 1.57 1.30 -17.09
N GLY A 59 0.75 1.30 -16.05
CA GLY A 59 1.19 1.58 -14.68
C GLY A 59 2.18 0.53 -14.16
N VAL A 60 1.90 -0.77 -14.37
CA VAL A 60 2.81 -1.85 -13.95
C VAL A 60 4.14 -1.78 -14.71
N ILE A 61 4.11 -1.56 -16.03
CA ILE A 61 5.31 -1.45 -16.85
C ILE A 61 6.12 -0.21 -16.43
N GLY A 62 5.48 0.96 -16.29
CA GLY A 62 6.13 2.18 -15.84
C GLY A 62 6.76 2.05 -14.47
N GLY A 63 6.04 1.45 -13.51
CA GLY A 63 6.56 1.18 -12.18
C GLY A 63 7.74 0.19 -12.18
N ALA A 64 7.68 -0.85 -13.01
CA ALA A 64 8.78 -1.82 -13.14
C ALA A 64 10.04 -1.16 -13.75
N VAL A 65 9.87 -0.35 -14.79
CA VAL A 65 10.96 0.41 -15.43
C VAL A 65 11.57 1.40 -14.44
N TYR A 66 10.76 2.15 -13.72
CA TYR A 66 11.23 3.06 -12.67
C TYR A 66 12.06 2.34 -11.61
N CYS A 67 11.55 1.23 -11.07
CA CYS A 67 12.25 0.44 -10.07
C CYS A 67 13.57 -0.11 -10.61
N HIS A 68 13.61 -0.52 -11.88
CA HIS A 68 14.83 -1.01 -12.53
C HIS A 68 15.89 0.11 -12.65
N ILE A 69 15.50 1.29 -13.13
CA ILE A 69 16.40 2.46 -13.30
C ILE A 69 16.94 2.92 -11.93
N ARG A 70 16.07 3.03 -10.94
CA ARG A 70 16.43 3.48 -9.58
C ARG A 70 17.06 2.38 -8.72
N ARG A 71 17.24 1.17 -9.26
CA ARG A 71 17.76 -0.02 -8.53
C ARG A 71 17.00 -0.33 -7.25
N LYS A 72 15.71 -0.04 -7.21
CA LYS A 72 14.81 -0.37 -6.09
C LYS A 72 14.12 -1.71 -6.34
N SER A 73 13.79 -2.44 -5.28
CA SER A 73 13.03 -3.69 -5.40
C SER A 73 11.58 -3.39 -5.80
N PHE A 74 11.15 -3.86 -6.96
CA PHE A 74 9.75 -3.71 -7.42
C PHE A 74 8.74 -4.23 -6.39
N TRP A 75 9.00 -5.39 -5.80
CA TRP A 75 8.10 -5.99 -4.80
C TRP A 75 7.96 -5.16 -3.53
N GLN A 76 9.03 -4.53 -3.10
CA GLN A 76 9.01 -3.66 -1.93
C GLN A 76 8.22 -2.38 -2.22
N MET A 77 8.44 -1.78 -3.39
CA MET A 77 7.72 -0.60 -3.83
C MET A 77 6.23 -0.90 -4.06
N ALA A 78 5.90 -2.06 -4.63
CA ALA A 78 4.52 -2.52 -4.81
C ALA A 78 3.78 -2.70 -3.47
N ASP A 79 4.45 -3.19 -2.43
CA ASP A 79 3.87 -3.32 -1.07
C ASP A 79 3.49 -1.95 -0.48
N ILE A 80 4.25 -0.90 -0.79
CA ILE A 80 3.94 0.46 -0.32
C ILE A 80 2.85 1.08 -1.20
N ALA A 81 3.01 0.96 -2.52
CA ALA A 81 2.10 1.54 -3.49
C ALA A 81 0.66 1.01 -3.36
N CYS A 82 0.48 -0.29 -3.05
CA CYS A 82 -0.86 -0.87 -2.92
C CYS A 82 -1.68 -0.26 -1.77
N MET A 83 -1.04 0.25 -0.72
CA MET A 83 -1.74 0.97 0.35
C MET A 83 -2.29 2.30 -0.15
N GLY A 84 -1.50 3.04 -0.94
CA GLY A 84 -1.94 4.27 -1.61
C GLY A 84 -3.06 4.01 -2.63
N VAL A 85 -2.95 2.92 -3.39
CA VAL A 85 -3.99 2.49 -4.34
C VAL A 85 -5.30 2.19 -3.62
N LEU A 86 -5.28 1.52 -2.47
CA LEU A 86 -6.49 1.26 -1.68
C LEU A 86 -7.16 2.55 -1.21
N ILE A 87 -6.38 3.51 -0.72
CA ILE A 87 -6.91 4.83 -0.33
C ILE A 87 -7.54 5.52 -1.54
N GLY A 88 -6.85 5.51 -2.68
CA GLY A 88 -7.38 6.04 -3.94
C GLY A 88 -8.65 5.35 -4.40
N GLN A 89 -8.76 4.02 -4.22
CA GLN A 89 -9.97 3.26 -4.54
C GLN A 89 -11.14 3.62 -3.61
N ILE A 90 -10.90 3.76 -2.30
CA ILE A 90 -11.93 4.17 -1.33
C ILE A 90 -12.56 5.50 -1.75
N ILE A 91 -11.73 6.50 -2.06
CA ILE A 91 -12.18 7.83 -2.46
C ILE A 91 -12.78 7.80 -3.88
N GLY A 92 -12.11 7.11 -4.82
CA GLY A 92 -12.51 7.07 -6.22
C GLY A 92 -13.87 6.42 -6.47
N LYS A 93 -14.31 5.50 -5.58
CA LYS A 93 -15.65 4.90 -5.68
C LYS A 93 -16.79 5.90 -5.46
N TRP A 94 -16.55 6.96 -4.70
CA TRP A 94 -17.51 8.06 -4.57
C TRP A 94 -17.66 8.85 -5.87
N GLY A 95 -16.66 8.84 -6.75
CA GLY A 95 -16.78 9.38 -8.10
C GLY A 95 -17.88 8.70 -8.92
N SER A 96 -18.02 7.37 -8.81
CA SER A 96 -19.10 6.62 -9.46
C SER A 96 -20.50 7.02 -8.94
N PHE A 97 -20.61 7.36 -7.66
CA PHE A 97 -21.86 7.92 -7.11
C PHE A 97 -22.24 9.27 -7.75
N PHE A 98 -21.29 10.18 -7.85
CA PHE A 98 -21.54 11.49 -8.46
C PHE A 98 -21.82 11.38 -9.97
N ASN A 99 -21.16 10.46 -10.66
CA ASN A 99 -21.38 10.16 -12.08
C ASN A 99 -22.65 9.33 -12.33
N ARG A 100 -23.32 8.84 -11.28
CA ARG A 100 -24.53 7.99 -11.39
C ARG A 100 -24.31 6.75 -12.25
N GLU A 101 -23.15 6.12 -12.09
CA GLU A 101 -22.74 4.93 -12.83
C GLU A 101 -22.36 3.78 -11.89
N SER A 102 -22.26 2.55 -12.44
CA SER A 102 -21.83 1.37 -11.66
C SER A 102 -22.69 1.09 -10.43
N PHE A 103 -23.99 1.14 -10.59
CA PHE A 103 -24.98 0.75 -9.58
C PHE A 103 -25.39 -0.72 -9.73
N GLY A 104 -26.02 -1.26 -8.69
CA GLY A 104 -26.50 -2.63 -8.66
C GLY A 104 -27.92 -2.79 -9.16
N GLU A 105 -28.44 -4.03 -9.08
CA GLU A 105 -29.80 -4.37 -9.44
C GLU A 105 -30.83 -3.64 -8.53
N TYR A 106 -32.10 -3.66 -8.97
CA TYR A 106 -33.20 -3.14 -8.18
C TYR A 106 -33.17 -3.65 -6.75
N ALA A 107 -33.32 -2.75 -5.82
CA ALA A 107 -33.46 -3.09 -4.41
C ALA A 107 -34.36 -2.06 -3.71
N ASN A 108 -35.24 -2.57 -2.86
CA ASN A 108 -36.06 -1.75 -1.97
C ASN A 108 -35.68 -2.05 -0.51
N ASN A 109 -34.55 -1.47 -0.08
CA ASN A 109 -34.04 -1.58 1.27
C ASN A 109 -33.55 -0.23 1.80
N VAL A 110 -33.22 -0.16 3.07
CA VAL A 110 -32.80 1.10 3.76
C VAL A 110 -31.59 1.76 3.10
N LEU A 111 -30.73 1.00 2.40
CA LEU A 111 -29.55 1.50 1.72
C LEU A 111 -29.79 1.80 0.24
N SER A 112 -31.01 1.56 -0.28
CA SER A 112 -31.30 1.78 -1.71
C SER A 112 -31.11 3.25 -2.10
N MET A 113 -30.49 3.44 -3.25
CA MET A 113 -30.20 4.75 -3.84
C MET A 113 -31.26 5.07 -4.90
N GLN A 114 -31.82 6.27 -4.85
CA GLN A 114 -32.75 6.76 -5.85
C GLN A 114 -32.01 7.51 -6.96
N LEU A 115 -32.19 7.08 -8.19
CA LEU A 115 -31.59 7.71 -9.36
C LEU A 115 -32.67 8.11 -10.36
N PRO A 116 -32.68 9.37 -10.85
CA PRO A 116 -33.58 9.78 -11.93
C PRO A 116 -33.29 8.97 -13.21
N LEU A 117 -34.33 8.42 -13.82
CA LEU A 117 -34.20 7.61 -15.03
C LEU A 117 -33.52 8.35 -16.19
N THR A 118 -33.71 9.67 -16.26
CA THR A 118 -33.11 10.56 -17.28
C THR A 118 -31.62 10.77 -17.10
N ALA A 119 -31.09 10.48 -15.92
CA ALA A 119 -29.70 10.72 -15.58
C ALA A 119 -28.83 9.45 -15.61
N VAL A 120 -29.42 8.32 -16.00
CA VAL A 120 -28.78 7.00 -16.06
C VAL A 120 -28.71 6.53 -17.51
N ARG A 121 -27.67 5.76 -17.85
CA ARG A 121 -27.51 5.17 -19.18
C ARG A 121 -28.61 4.14 -19.44
N ALA A 122 -29.33 4.27 -20.56
CA ALA A 122 -30.47 3.41 -20.88
C ALA A 122 -30.13 1.90 -20.93
N GLY A 123 -28.87 1.57 -21.28
CA GLY A 123 -28.39 0.17 -21.33
C GLY A 123 -28.14 -0.48 -19.97
N GLU A 124 -28.06 0.34 -18.90
CA GLU A 124 -27.84 -0.14 -17.53
C GLU A 124 -29.14 -0.37 -16.75
N VAL A 125 -30.28 0.05 -17.35
CA VAL A 125 -31.61 -0.05 -16.72
C VAL A 125 -32.23 -1.39 -17.06
N THR A 126 -32.33 -2.28 -16.07
CA THR A 126 -32.93 -3.60 -16.20
C THR A 126 -34.46 -3.55 -16.26
N THR A 127 -35.09 -4.64 -16.71
CA THR A 127 -36.56 -4.77 -16.75
C THR A 127 -37.17 -4.60 -15.36
N LYS A 128 -36.54 -5.19 -14.35
CA LYS A 128 -36.99 -5.08 -12.95
C LYS A 128 -36.98 -3.64 -12.43
N MET A 129 -36.01 -2.82 -12.84
CA MET A 129 -35.96 -1.41 -12.48
C MET A 129 -37.09 -0.62 -13.13
N ARG A 130 -37.43 -0.96 -14.38
CA ARG A 130 -38.52 -0.32 -15.14
C ARG A 130 -39.90 -0.66 -14.59
N GLU A 131 -40.09 -1.88 -14.09
CA GLU A 131 -41.34 -2.33 -13.48
C GLU A 131 -41.59 -1.69 -12.10
N ASN A 132 -40.52 -1.24 -11.42
CA ASN A 132 -40.60 -0.69 -10.07
C ASN A 132 -40.13 0.77 -10.04
N LEU A 133 -40.63 1.59 -10.97
CA LEU A 133 -40.34 3.02 -10.99
C LEU A 133 -41.11 3.73 -9.88
N GLU A 134 -40.43 4.59 -9.15
CA GLU A 134 -41.03 5.51 -8.18
C GLU A 134 -41.02 6.92 -8.72
N THR A 135 -42.10 7.68 -8.47
CA THR A 135 -42.17 9.08 -8.83
C THR A 135 -41.79 9.94 -7.64
N VAL A 136 -40.62 10.58 -7.71
CA VAL A 136 -40.11 11.45 -6.66
C VAL A 136 -39.90 12.85 -7.27
N GLY A 137 -40.58 13.85 -6.70
CA GLY A 137 -40.47 15.24 -7.19
C GLY A 137 -40.89 15.42 -8.64
N GLY A 138 -41.84 14.61 -9.16
CA GLY A 138 -42.31 14.70 -10.53
C GLY A 138 -41.41 14.00 -11.58
N SER A 139 -40.33 13.39 -11.15
CA SER A 139 -39.40 12.60 -12.02
C SER A 139 -39.52 11.13 -11.72
N ALA A 140 -39.49 10.29 -12.77
CA ALA A 140 -39.40 8.83 -12.63
C ALA A 140 -38.01 8.46 -12.15
N CYS A 141 -37.90 7.78 -10.99
CA CYS A 141 -36.66 7.33 -10.37
C CYS A 141 -36.63 5.81 -10.28
N ILE A 142 -35.43 5.25 -10.37
CA ILE A 142 -35.13 3.84 -10.11
C ILE A 142 -34.51 3.69 -8.73
N LEU A 143 -34.87 2.62 -8.02
CA LEU A 143 -34.28 2.20 -6.77
C LEU A 143 -33.22 1.14 -7.01
N VAL A 144 -31.98 1.39 -6.64
CA VAL A 144 -30.83 0.53 -6.96
C VAL A 144 -29.90 0.34 -5.77
N GLN A 145 -29.15 -0.78 -5.78
CA GLN A 145 -28.12 -1.02 -4.76
C GLN A 145 -26.93 -0.09 -4.93
N PRO A 146 -26.41 0.53 -3.85
CA PRO A 146 -25.28 1.43 -3.88
C PRO A 146 -23.96 0.65 -3.92
N LEU A 147 -23.58 0.10 -5.07
CA LEU A 147 -22.36 -0.71 -5.19
C LEU A 147 -21.09 0.08 -4.88
N PHE A 148 -21.07 1.38 -5.16
CA PHE A 148 -19.95 2.27 -4.80
C PHE A 148 -19.64 2.20 -3.30
N LEU A 149 -20.70 2.15 -2.46
CA LEU A 149 -20.57 2.05 -1.00
C LEU A 149 -19.99 0.69 -0.59
N TYR A 150 -20.53 -0.40 -1.17
CA TYR A 150 -20.03 -1.75 -0.86
C TYR A 150 -18.58 -1.94 -1.27
N GLU A 151 -18.19 -1.44 -2.45
CA GLU A 151 -16.81 -1.48 -2.94
C GLU A 151 -15.88 -0.60 -2.08
N SER A 152 -16.33 0.60 -1.68
CA SER A 152 -15.56 1.50 -0.81
C SER A 152 -15.34 0.89 0.58
N LEU A 153 -16.38 0.34 1.21
CA LEU A 153 -16.29 -0.33 2.51
C LEU A 153 -15.40 -1.58 2.45
N TRP A 154 -15.47 -2.35 1.36
CA TRP A 154 -14.59 -3.49 1.16
C TRP A 154 -13.12 -3.07 1.06
N CYS A 155 -12.81 -2.03 0.29
CA CYS A 155 -11.45 -1.48 0.19
C CYS A 155 -10.95 -0.94 1.54
N LEU A 156 -11.84 -0.28 2.31
CA LEU A 156 -11.51 0.18 3.67
C LEU A 156 -11.20 -1.00 4.61
N PHE A 157 -12.02 -2.05 4.57
CA PHE A 157 -11.76 -3.27 5.33
C PHE A 157 -10.41 -3.89 4.97
N LEU A 158 -10.11 -4.01 3.67
CA LEU A 158 -8.82 -4.51 3.20
C LEU A 158 -7.66 -3.64 3.69
N LEU A 159 -7.81 -2.31 3.62
CA LEU A 159 -6.79 -1.37 4.11
C LEU A 159 -6.47 -1.61 5.59
N LEU A 160 -7.50 -1.76 6.42
CA LEU A 160 -7.34 -2.04 7.86
C LEU A 160 -6.64 -3.38 8.09
N VAL A 161 -7.10 -4.45 7.43
CA VAL A 161 -6.51 -5.79 7.56
C VAL A 161 -5.04 -5.80 7.13
N LEU A 162 -4.73 -5.19 5.98
CA LEU A 162 -3.36 -5.13 5.48
C LEU A 162 -2.44 -4.27 6.35
N THR A 163 -2.94 -3.15 6.89
CA THR A 163 -2.20 -2.30 7.82
C THR A 163 -1.83 -3.07 9.10
N MET A 164 -2.77 -3.82 9.66
CA MET A 164 -2.50 -4.71 10.81
C MET A 164 -1.48 -5.81 10.47
N HIS A 165 -1.46 -6.24 9.22
CA HIS A 165 -0.54 -7.30 8.75
C HIS A 165 0.85 -6.79 8.40
N LEU A 166 1.06 -5.50 8.14
CA LEU A 166 2.35 -4.89 7.78
C LEU A 166 3.49 -5.29 8.72
N ARG A 167 3.21 -5.30 10.03
CA ARG A 167 4.20 -5.66 11.07
C ARG A 167 4.57 -7.15 11.09
N LYS A 168 3.76 -8.01 10.47
CA LYS A 168 3.92 -9.48 10.45
C LYS A 168 4.44 -10.00 9.11
N LYS A 169 4.80 -9.09 8.20
CA LYS A 169 5.28 -9.40 6.86
C LYS A 169 6.49 -10.34 6.88
N VAL A 170 6.43 -11.39 6.07
CA VAL A 170 7.44 -12.45 6.02
C VAL A 170 8.39 -12.31 4.82
N PHE A 171 7.88 -11.79 3.68
CA PHE A 171 8.67 -11.59 2.45
C PHE A 171 8.25 -10.32 1.71
N GLN A 172 9.11 -9.84 0.79
CA GLN A 172 8.81 -8.67 -0.04
C GLN A 172 7.74 -9.02 -1.08
N GLY A 173 6.75 -8.15 -1.26
CA GLY A 173 5.61 -8.37 -2.14
C GLY A 173 4.44 -9.11 -1.49
N GLU A 174 4.52 -9.41 -0.20
CA GLU A 174 3.45 -10.12 0.52
C GLU A 174 2.19 -9.26 0.62
N ILE A 175 2.33 -7.98 0.97
CA ILE A 175 1.18 -7.07 1.13
C ILE A 175 0.49 -6.85 -0.21
N PHE A 176 1.27 -6.62 -1.27
CA PHE A 176 0.75 -6.47 -2.63
C PHE A 176 -0.02 -7.70 -3.12
N LEU A 177 0.53 -8.90 -2.92
CA LEU A 177 -0.17 -10.15 -3.29
C LEU A 177 -1.44 -10.38 -2.47
N ARG A 178 -1.43 -10.04 -1.19
CA ARG A 178 -2.63 -10.10 -0.33
C ARG A 178 -3.68 -9.07 -0.74
N TYR A 179 -3.23 -7.87 -1.14
CA TYR A 179 -4.11 -6.86 -1.72
C TYR A 179 -4.79 -7.40 -2.98
N LEU A 180 -4.03 -7.98 -3.93
CA LEU A 180 -4.60 -8.55 -5.16
C LEU A 180 -5.60 -9.68 -4.86
N ALA A 181 -5.26 -10.57 -3.92
CA ALA A 181 -6.15 -11.63 -3.49
C ALA A 181 -7.44 -11.08 -2.86
N GLY A 182 -7.32 -10.17 -1.90
CA GLY A 182 -8.47 -9.57 -1.21
C GLY A 182 -9.34 -8.74 -2.14
N TYR A 183 -8.73 -7.96 -3.05
CA TYR A 183 -9.47 -7.21 -4.07
C TYR A 183 -10.18 -8.14 -5.05
N GLY A 184 -9.49 -9.21 -5.51
CA GLY A 184 -10.10 -10.23 -6.37
C GLY A 184 -11.31 -10.90 -5.71
N LEU A 185 -11.22 -11.25 -4.42
CA LEU A 185 -12.34 -11.80 -3.67
C LEU A 185 -13.53 -10.82 -3.60
N GLY A 186 -13.28 -9.58 -3.18
CA GLY A 186 -14.34 -8.57 -3.10
C GLY A 186 -14.99 -8.29 -4.45
N ARG A 187 -14.18 -8.21 -5.51
CA ARG A 187 -14.68 -8.01 -6.87
C ARG A 187 -15.54 -9.19 -7.32
N THR A 188 -15.13 -10.43 -7.02
CA THR A 188 -15.90 -11.63 -7.33
C THR A 188 -17.28 -11.61 -6.63
N VAL A 189 -17.32 -11.25 -5.36
CA VAL A 189 -18.58 -11.18 -4.59
C VAL A 189 -19.48 -10.04 -5.09
N ILE A 190 -18.93 -8.84 -5.30
CA ILE A 190 -19.72 -7.67 -5.72
C ILE A 190 -20.21 -7.81 -7.15
N GLN A 191 -19.48 -8.53 -8.01
CA GLN A 191 -19.86 -8.75 -9.40
C GLN A 191 -21.24 -9.43 -9.57
N TRP A 192 -21.68 -10.20 -8.59
CA TRP A 192 -23.02 -10.82 -8.62
C TRP A 192 -24.14 -9.79 -8.63
N PHE A 193 -23.93 -8.65 -7.99
CA PHE A 193 -24.91 -7.56 -7.85
C PHE A 193 -24.84 -6.53 -8.98
N ARG A 194 -23.83 -6.60 -9.85
CA ARG A 194 -23.62 -5.63 -10.94
C ARG A 194 -24.57 -5.90 -12.11
N THR A 195 -25.03 -4.82 -12.72
CA THR A 195 -25.88 -4.85 -13.93
C THR A 195 -25.06 -4.69 -15.22
N ASP A 196 -23.91 -4.03 -15.14
CA ASP A 196 -22.99 -3.77 -16.25
C ASP A 196 -22.01 -4.93 -16.50
N LYS A 197 -22.55 -6.14 -16.75
CA LYS A 197 -21.75 -7.34 -16.97
C LYS A 197 -21.24 -7.41 -18.42
N ILE A 198 -19.98 -7.79 -18.58
CA ILE A 198 -19.36 -8.05 -19.88
C ILE A 198 -19.19 -9.57 -20.01
N PHE A 199 -19.88 -10.16 -21.00
CA PHE A 199 -19.84 -11.59 -21.23
C PHE A 199 -18.83 -11.96 -22.32
N PHE A 200 -18.28 -13.16 -22.24
CA PHE A 200 -17.49 -13.71 -23.34
C PHE A 200 -18.38 -13.95 -24.56
N PRO A 201 -17.90 -13.67 -25.78
CA PRO A 201 -18.64 -13.91 -26.99
C PRO A 201 -19.14 -15.37 -27.07
N GLY A 202 -20.48 -15.56 -27.16
CA GLY A 202 -21.10 -16.86 -27.24
C GLY A 202 -21.30 -17.61 -25.92
N THR A 203 -21.07 -16.97 -24.76
CA THR A 203 -21.31 -17.58 -23.45
C THR A 203 -21.98 -16.58 -22.50
N GLU A 204 -22.66 -17.09 -21.48
CA GLU A 204 -23.21 -16.26 -20.37
C GLU A 204 -22.22 -16.06 -19.23
N ILE A 205 -20.94 -16.32 -19.47
CA ILE A 205 -19.89 -16.21 -18.45
C ILE A 205 -19.35 -14.79 -18.41
N ASP A 206 -19.45 -14.16 -17.25
CA ASP A 206 -18.93 -12.83 -17.01
C ASP A 206 -17.38 -12.82 -16.94
N VAL A 207 -16.76 -12.06 -17.84
CA VAL A 207 -15.30 -11.91 -17.93
C VAL A 207 -14.69 -11.41 -16.63
N SER A 208 -15.31 -10.41 -16.00
CA SER A 208 -14.81 -9.82 -14.76
C SER A 208 -14.85 -10.80 -13.60
N LEU A 209 -15.88 -11.64 -13.54
CA LEU A 209 -16.03 -12.69 -12.53
C LEU A 209 -14.90 -13.71 -12.61
N VAL A 210 -14.62 -14.19 -13.83
CA VAL A 210 -13.57 -15.20 -14.07
C VAL A 210 -12.19 -14.63 -13.75
N ILE A 211 -11.87 -13.44 -14.25
CA ILE A 211 -10.56 -12.80 -14.01
C ILE A 211 -10.33 -12.56 -12.52
N SER A 212 -11.33 -12.02 -11.82
CA SER A 212 -11.19 -11.72 -10.37
C SER A 212 -11.12 -12.99 -9.53
N GLY A 213 -11.86 -14.05 -9.88
CA GLY A 213 -11.77 -15.34 -9.23
C GLY A 213 -10.41 -16.03 -9.43
N ILE A 214 -9.88 -16.02 -10.65
CA ILE A 214 -8.53 -16.54 -10.94
C ILE A 214 -7.49 -15.74 -10.16
N LEU A 215 -7.58 -14.41 -10.15
CA LEU A 215 -6.67 -13.54 -9.43
C LEU A 215 -6.65 -13.86 -7.93
N PHE A 216 -7.82 -14.05 -7.32
CA PHE A 216 -7.96 -14.44 -5.92
C PHE A 216 -7.25 -15.77 -5.64
N VAL A 217 -7.56 -16.81 -6.41
CA VAL A 217 -7.01 -18.16 -6.20
C VAL A 217 -5.48 -18.16 -6.40
N VAL A 218 -4.99 -17.61 -7.50
CA VAL A 218 -3.59 -17.60 -7.85
C VAL A 218 -2.77 -16.81 -6.80
N CYS A 219 -3.21 -15.61 -6.44
CA CYS A 219 -2.49 -14.80 -5.45
C CYS A 219 -2.51 -15.47 -4.06
N THR A 220 -3.62 -16.08 -3.65
CA THR A 220 -3.73 -16.80 -2.39
C THR A 220 -2.77 -18.00 -2.34
N VAL A 221 -2.71 -18.79 -3.42
CA VAL A 221 -1.78 -19.91 -3.53
C VAL A 221 -0.33 -19.43 -3.46
N ILE A 222 0.02 -18.40 -4.22
CA ILE A 222 1.39 -17.84 -4.22
C ILE A 222 1.78 -17.35 -2.81
N VAL A 223 0.92 -16.59 -2.13
CA VAL A 223 1.17 -16.09 -0.77
C VAL A 223 1.37 -17.26 0.18
N THR A 224 0.49 -18.25 0.17
CA THR A 224 0.54 -19.42 1.05
C THR A 224 1.84 -20.20 0.84
N VAL A 225 2.17 -20.54 -0.40
CA VAL A 225 3.40 -21.29 -0.74
C VAL A 225 4.64 -20.50 -0.35
N ARG A 226 4.71 -19.21 -0.69
CA ARG A 226 5.84 -18.34 -0.32
C ARG A 226 6.01 -18.20 1.18
N CYS A 227 4.93 -18.00 1.94
CA CYS A 227 4.96 -17.96 3.40
C CYS A 227 5.49 -19.26 4.01
N ILE A 228 5.00 -20.42 3.56
CA ILE A 228 5.44 -21.72 4.05
C ILE A 228 6.93 -21.92 3.73
N MET A 229 7.36 -21.66 2.50
CA MET A 229 8.76 -21.81 2.10
C MET A 229 9.70 -20.90 2.89
N THR A 230 9.33 -19.63 3.08
CA THR A 230 10.16 -18.67 3.82
C THR A 230 10.26 -19.05 5.30
N ARG A 231 9.17 -19.46 5.92
CA ARG A 231 9.17 -19.96 7.31
C ARG A 231 10.01 -21.22 7.48
N LYS A 232 9.90 -22.18 6.55
CA LYS A 232 10.74 -23.39 6.55
C LYS A 232 12.23 -23.06 6.41
N ARG A 233 12.59 -22.14 5.50
CA ARG A 233 13.98 -21.68 5.34
C ARG A 233 14.51 -20.98 6.59
N ALA A 234 13.71 -20.12 7.22
CA ALA A 234 14.09 -19.46 8.47
C ALA A 234 14.28 -20.45 9.62
N ALA A 235 13.41 -21.45 9.77
CA ALA A 235 13.55 -22.50 10.76
C ALA A 235 14.80 -23.38 10.53
N ALA A 236 15.07 -23.73 9.26
CA ALA A 236 16.28 -24.48 8.91
C ALA A 236 17.56 -23.69 9.20
N ARG A 237 17.55 -22.37 8.93
CA ARG A 237 18.69 -21.49 9.26
C ARG A 237 18.92 -21.38 10.76
N ARG A 238 17.87 -21.25 11.57
CA ARG A 238 17.97 -21.23 13.03
C ARG A 238 18.59 -22.51 13.57
N ARG A 239 18.14 -23.67 13.08
CA ARG A 239 18.71 -24.99 13.49
C ARG A 239 20.18 -25.16 13.10
N ARG A 240 20.62 -24.55 11.99
CA ARG A 240 22.08 -24.57 11.61
C ARG A 240 22.89 -23.73 12.58
N ILE A 241 22.44 -22.47 12.82
CA ILE A 241 23.12 -21.57 13.77
C ILE A 241 23.24 -22.23 15.16
N GLU A 242 22.17 -22.86 15.64
CA GLU A 242 22.14 -23.54 16.94
C GLU A 242 23.18 -24.67 17.01
N LYS A 243 23.26 -25.51 15.95
CA LYS A 243 24.26 -26.57 15.85
C LYS A 243 25.71 -26.04 15.79
N ASP A 244 25.92 -24.93 15.08
CA ASP A 244 27.24 -24.30 14.99
C ASP A 244 27.66 -23.75 16.37
N TYR A 245 26.75 -23.11 17.11
CA TYR A 245 26.98 -22.68 18.49
C TYR A 245 27.28 -23.85 19.45
N GLU A 246 26.52 -24.94 19.35
CA GLU A 246 26.81 -26.15 20.17
C GLU A 246 28.15 -26.77 19.84
N ALA A 247 28.55 -26.80 18.56
CA ALA A 247 29.85 -27.30 18.12
C ALA A 247 31.01 -26.43 18.65
N GLU A 248 30.88 -25.11 18.56
CA GLU A 248 31.86 -24.17 19.10
C GLU A 248 31.98 -24.29 20.62
N ARG A 249 30.88 -24.41 21.34
CA ARG A 249 30.87 -24.59 22.79
C ARG A 249 31.58 -25.89 23.21
N LYS A 250 31.28 -27.01 22.52
CA LYS A 250 31.94 -28.28 22.78
C LYS A 250 33.45 -28.24 22.44
N ALA A 251 33.83 -27.49 21.41
CA ALA A 251 35.23 -27.29 21.05
C ALA A 251 35.99 -26.46 22.11
N ALA A 252 35.33 -25.44 22.69
CA ALA A 252 35.86 -24.61 23.75
C ALA A 252 36.05 -25.45 25.05
N GLU A 253 35.02 -26.18 25.47
CA GLU A 253 35.09 -27.10 26.62
C GLU A 253 36.21 -28.17 26.48
N LYS A 254 36.41 -28.69 25.25
CA LYS A 254 37.47 -29.64 24.99
C LYS A 254 38.87 -29.00 25.10
N LYS A 255 39.04 -27.76 24.68
CA LYS A 255 40.31 -27.02 24.81
C LYS A 255 40.62 -26.72 26.28
N GLU A 256 39.62 -26.35 27.07
CA GLU A 256 39.77 -26.10 28.50
C GLU A 256 40.12 -27.36 29.28
N ASN A 257 39.49 -28.49 28.98
CA ASN A 257 39.81 -29.78 29.59
C ASN A 257 41.17 -30.41 29.10
N THR A 258 41.73 -29.90 28.01
CA THR A 258 43.03 -30.37 27.46
C THR A 258 44.18 -29.48 27.92
N ALA A 259 43.91 -28.32 28.50
CA ALA A 259 44.92 -27.51 29.18
C ALA A 259 45.25 -28.16 30.53
N GLU A 260 46.36 -28.90 30.58
CA GLU A 260 46.92 -29.52 31.80
C GLU A 260 47.04 -28.45 32.90
N PRO A 261 46.80 -28.82 34.18
CA PRO A 261 47.03 -27.90 35.29
C PRO A 261 48.53 -27.62 35.37
N VAL A 262 48.90 -26.36 35.19
CA VAL A 262 50.25 -25.88 35.48
C VAL A 262 50.57 -26.28 36.91
N LYS A 263 51.48 -27.25 37.10
CA LYS A 263 52.03 -27.63 38.38
C LYS A 263 52.65 -26.39 38.99
N THR A 264 52.05 -25.87 40.05
CA THR A 264 52.62 -24.85 40.92
C THR A 264 53.77 -25.55 41.65
N GLU A 265 55.01 -25.39 41.19
CA GLU A 265 56.20 -25.75 41.95
C GLU A 265 56.27 -24.78 43.14
N THR A 266 56.04 -25.33 44.32
CA THR A 266 56.26 -24.73 45.61
C THR A 266 57.77 -24.55 45.80
N VAL A 267 58.29 -23.37 45.59
CA VAL A 267 59.63 -22.97 46.07
C VAL A 267 59.54 -22.68 47.55
N GLN A 268 60.05 -23.59 48.35
CA GLN A 268 60.32 -23.48 49.76
C GLN A 268 61.71 -22.88 50.00
N GLY A 269 61.75 -21.87 50.89
CA GLY A 269 62.92 -21.44 51.64
C GLY A 269 63.66 -20.26 51.03
N ASP A 270 63.90 -19.18 51.68
CA ASP A 270 64.58 -19.01 52.93
C ASP A 270 64.37 -17.59 53.52
N LYS A 271 64.27 -17.52 54.82
CA LYS A 271 64.27 -16.30 55.59
C LYS A 271 65.66 -15.65 55.51
N ASN A 272 65.70 -14.34 55.31
CA ASN A 272 66.54 -13.50 56.18
C ASN A 272 66.13 -12.01 56.10
N GLU A 273 66.15 -11.48 57.25
CA GLU A 273 65.95 -10.09 57.72
C GLU A 273 66.76 -9.06 56.93
N SER A 274 66.18 -7.91 56.71
CA SER A 274 66.68 -6.65 57.29
C SER A 274 65.75 -5.49 56.88
N GLU A 275 65.53 -4.75 57.93
CA GLU A 275 64.86 -3.48 58.01
C GLU A 275 65.44 -2.38 57.10
N GLN A 276 64.62 -1.48 56.66
CA GLN A 276 64.64 -0.03 56.93
C GLN A 276 63.89 0.77 55.83
N ASP A 277 62.93 1.50 56.36
CA ASP A 277 62.51 2.87 56.15
C ASP A 277 62.64 3.52 54.73
N THR A 278 61.58 4.06 54.23
CA THR A 278 61.18 5.49 54.26
C THR A 278 60.02 5.76 53.30
N GLU A 279 59.01 6.32 53.83
CA GLU A 279 58.12 7.36 53.41
C GLU A 279 58.03 7.81 51.94
N GLY A 280 56.76 8.02 51.53
CA GLY A 280 56.43 9.05 50.58
C GLY A 280 55.34 8.71 49.56
N SER A 281 54.15 8.86 49.94
CA SER A 281 53.18 9.84 49.55
C SER A 281 52.54 9.69 48.15
N GLN A 282 51.24 9.49 48.20
CA GLN A 282 50.20 10.10 47.37
C GLN A 282 50.15 9.72 45.88
N GLY A 283 49.09 9.32 45.30
CA GLY A 283 47.69 9.60 45.51
C GLY A 283 46.86 8.89 44.44
N PHE A 284 45.77 8.39 44.83
CA PHE A 284 44.62 8.02 44.05
C PHE A 284 44.05 9.23 43.27
N PRO A 285 43.25 9.06 42.19
CA PRO A 285 41.83 8.99 42.52
C PRO A 285 40.99 7.97 41.72
N GLU A 286 40.04 7.50 42.47
CA GLU A 286 38.77 6.82 42.12
C GLU A 286 37.97 7.53 41.04
N SER A 287 37.36 6.72 40.21
CA SER A 287 35.94 6.40 39.98
C SER A 287 34.91 7.38 40.54
N SER A 288 33.85 7.56 39.77
CA SER A 288 32.43 7.43 40.11
C SER A 288 31.57 8.09 39.03
N THR A 289 30.73 7.32 38.35
CA THR A 289 29.29 7.15 38.53
C THR A 289 28.48 8.35 38.99
N SER A 290 27.30 8.46 38.34
CA SER A 290 26.04 9.08 38.77
C SER A 290 25.64 10.32 37.97
N SER A 291 24.60 10.20 37.15
CA SER A 291 23.18 10.27 37.49
C SER A 291 22.65 11.66 37.79
N ALA A 292 21.59 11.97 37.11
CA ALA A 292 20.44 12.76 37.49
C ALA A 292 20.39 14.27 37.22
N ALA A 293 19.48 14.60 36.35
CA ALA A 293 18.26 15.37 36.60
C ALA A 293 18.35 16.90 36.79
N ALA A 294 17.48 17.52 36.06
CA ALA A 294 16.51 18.51 36.45
C ALA A 294 16.85 20.02 36.27
N GLU A 295 15.89 20.61 35.60
CA GLU A 295 15.24 21.90 35.88
C GLU A 295 15.96 23.21 35.60
N GLY A 296 15.23 24.04 34.87
CA GLY A 296 14.99 25.42 35.26
C GLY A 296 15.10 26.42 34.13
N ALA A 297 13.96 26.73 33.54
CA ALA A 297 13.26 28.00 33.59
C ALA A 297 13.84 29.24 32.89
N GLN A 298 12.95 29.81 32.06
CA GLN A 298 12.58 31.23 31.92
C GLN A 298 13.61 32.20 31.28
N GLN A 299 13.23 32.98 30.31
CA GLN A 299 12.33 34.07 30.17
C GLN A 299 12.68 34.90 28.92
N ASP A 300 11.62 35.38 28.29
CA ASP A 300 11.33 36.70 27.77
C ASP A 300 11.97 37.23 26.47
N GLY A 301 11.08 37.72 25.64
CA GLY A 301 11.35 38.76 24.68
C GLY A 301 10.45 38.79 23.45
N GLN A 302 9.18 39.18 23.60
CA GLN A 302 8.45 39.94 22.58
C GLN A 302 8.84 41.42 22.68
N PRO A 303 8.81 42.32 21.68
CA PRO A 303 7.55 42.79 21.15
C PRO A 303 7.52 43.26 19.67
N ASP A 304 6.26 43.28 19.14
CA ASP A 304 5.55 44.33 18.41
C ASP A 304 6.17 45.04 17.20
N HIS A 305 5.38 45.09 16.16
CA HIS A 305 4.78 46.25 15.50
C HIS A 305 4.12 45.78 14.18
N GLU A 306 2.79 45.89 14.11
CA GLU A 306 1.99 47.03 13.63
C GLU A 306 1.82 47.04 12.10
N GLN A 307 0.58 46.77 11.72
CA GLN A 307 -0.37 47.61 10.95
C GLN A 307 0.03 48.00 9.51
N GLU A 308 -0.80 47.60 8.54
CA GLU A 308 -1.66 48.53 7.82
C GLU A 308 -2.51 47.80 6.75
N ARG A 309 -3.80 47.90 6.90
CA ARG A 309 -4.78 48.09 5.78
C ARG A 309 -4.95 49.59 5.64
N PRO A 310 -5.54 50.19 4.56
CA PRO A 310 -6.76 49.80 3.89
C PRO A 310 -6.88 50.25 2.40
N SER A 311 -8.15 50.11 1.98
CA SER A 311 -9.05 50.88 1.02
C SER A 311 -9.07 50.33 -0.42
N GLU A 312 -10.25 49.73 -0.86
CA GLU A 312 -11.45 50.44 -1.43
C GLU A 312 -11.18 51.20 -2.71
N GLU A 313 -11.84 50.76 -3.76
CA GLU A 313 -12.64 51.48 -4.74
C GLU A 313 -13.09 50.52 -5.85
N SER A 314 -14.32 50.09 -5.99
CA SER A 314 -15.52 50.75 -6.55
C SER A 314 -15.40 51.15 -8.04
N GLY A 315 -16.33 50.68 -8.82
CA GLY A 315 -16.67 51.16 -10.17
C GLY A 315 -16.95 49.99 -11.12
N ASP A 316 -18.09 49.60 -11.34
CA ASP A 316 -19.32 50.04 -11.96
C ASP A 316 -19.32 49.96 -13.49
N GLN A 317 -20.44 49.43 -14.01
CA GLN A 317 -21.05 49.56 -15.36
C GLN A 317 -20.45 48.70 -16.50
N SER A 318 -21.16 47.86 -17.09
CA SER A 318 -22.40 47.85 -17.84
C SER A 318 -22.19 47.34 -19.27
N GLU A 319 -23.16 46.56 -19.74
CA GLU A 319 -23.65 46.39 -21.12
C GLU A 319 -22.75 45.78 -22.21
N SER A 320 -23.07 44.60 -22.61
CA SER A 320 -23.78 44.27 -23.88
C SER A 320 -23.89 42.74 -23.98
#